data_3fcbbbaed424818fd5dbcdd0145eef93
#
_entry.id   3fcbbbaed424818fd5dbcdd0145eef93
#
_cell.length_a   1.000
_cell.length_b   1.000
_cell.length_c   1.000
_cell.angle_alpha   90.00
_cell.angle_beta   90.00
_cell.angle_gamma   90.00
#
_symmetry.space_group_name_H-M   'P 1'
#
loop_
_entity.id
_entity.type
_entity.pdbx_description
1 polymer ?
#
loop_
_entity_poly.entity_id
_entity_poly.type
_entity_poly.pdbx_seq_one_letter_code
_entity_poly.pdbx_strand_id
1 'polypeptide(L)'
;AYAKSKTLAERAAWDINGNDTMELTVINPGGVSGPPLNAQADSSSVAMMSDMINGKMPMLPDLALNMVDVRDVARLHVTALTAPRAEGQRFIAATSEPIEFTTTAAILKQAGYSKVSTRKAPTVVLRLMSLFSREAKGLLPMLGKKITLDTTSTSEILEWQPTSMEASVMDMAASLSK
;
A
#
# COMPACT_ATOMS: atom_id res chain seq x y z
N ALA A 1 5.90 -13.53 9.55
CA ALA A 1 5.88 -14.55 8.47
C ALA A 1 5.87 -13.89 7.08
N TYR A 2 4.93 -12.97 6.77
CA TYR A 2 4.77 -12.36 5.43
C TYR A 2 6.03 -11.65 4.91
N ALA A 3 6.57 -10.67 5.65
CA ALA A 3 7.76 -9.93 5.23
C ALA A 3 8.96 -10.87 4.97
N LYS A 4 9.15 -11.87 5.84
CA LYS A 4 10.22 -12.87 5.64
C LYS A 4 10.02 -13.65 4.34
N SER A 5 8.78 -14.08 4.02
CA SER A 5 8.53 -14.85 2.80
C SER A 5 8.80 -14.01 1.54
N LYS A 6 8.40 -12.72 1.53
CA LYS A 6 8.67 -11.81 0.41
C LYS A 6 10.16 -11.53 0.23
N THR A 7 10.89 -11.30 1.34
CA THR A 7 12.36 -11.13 1.29
C THR A 7 13.07 -12.37 0.75
N LEU A 8 12.66 -13.57 1.18
CA LEU A 8 13.26 -14.81 0.70
C LEU A 8 12.94 -15.06 -0.77
N ALA A 9 11.70 -14.74 -1.22
CA ALA A 9 11.32 -14.88 -2.62
C ALA A 9 12.13 -13.94 -3.53
N GLU A 10 12.31 -12.68 -3.11
CA GLU A 10 13.13 -11.73 -3.86
C GLU A 10 14.59 -12.16 -3.92
N ARG A 11 15.18 -12.61 -2.81
CA ARG A 11 16.55 -13.15 -2.78
C ARG A 11 16.71 -14.34 -3.72
N ALA A 12 15.76 -15.28 -3.70
CA ALA A 12 15.80 -16.43 -4.59
C ALA A 12 15.76 -16.02 -6.08
N ALA A 13 15.00 -14.97 -6.43
CA ALA A 13 15.00 -14.44 -7.78
C ALA A 13 16.37 -13.86 -8.18
N TRP A 14 17.02 -13.11 -7.30
CA TRP A 14 18.38 -12.61 -7.52
C TRP A 14 19.41 -13.73 -7.64
N ASP A 15 19.31 -14.77 -6.79
CA ASP A 15 20.24 -15.92 -6.84
C ASP A 15 20.13 -16.69 -8.17
N ILE A 16 18.91 -16.83 -8.71
CA ILE A 16 18.68 -17.47 -10.02
C ILE A 16 19.24 -16.60 -11.15
N ASN A 17 19.03 -15.27 -11.07
CA ASN A 17 19.50 -14.33 -12.08
C ASN A 17 21.02 -14.22 -12.16
N GLY A 18 21.75 -14.56 -11.12
CA GLY A 18 23.23 -14.52 -11.10
C GLY A 18 23.93 -15.41 -12.14
N ASN A 19 23.18 -16.12 -12.99
CA ASN A 19 23.69 -16.91 -14.11
C ASN A 19 23.66 -16.18 -15.46
N ASP A 20 23.52 -14.85 -15.49
CA ASP A 20 23.59 -13.96 -16.67
C ASP A 20 22.67 -14.33 -17.85
N THR A 21 21.54 -14.96 -17.61
CA THR A 21 20.63 -15.40 -18.69
C THR A 21 19.48 -14.46 -18.97
N MET A 22 19.17 -13.53 -18.05
CA MET A 22 18.09 -12.55 -18.20
C MET A 22 18.35 -11.33 -17.33
N GLU A 23 17.78 -10.20 -17.78
CA GLU A 23 17.76 -8.97 -17.01
C GLU A 23 16.68 -9.05 -15.92
N LEU A 24 17.05 -8.76 -14.67
CA LEU A 24 16.12 -8.73 -13.55
C LEU A 24 15.96 -7.32 -13.01
N THR A 25 14.72 -6.87 -12.92
CA THR A 25 14.33 -5.64 -12.20
C THR A 25 13.23 -5.98 -11.19
N VAL A 26 13.34 -5.43 -9.99
CA VAL A 26 12.36 -5.67 -8.92
C VAL A 26 11.60 -4.39 -8.59
N ILE A 27 10.27 -4.47 -8.63
CA ILE A 27 9.37 -3.40 -8.16
C ILE A 27 8.78 -3.82 -6.81
N ASN A 28 8.97 -2.98 -5.79
CA ASN A 28 8.47 -3.21 -4.43
C ASN A 28 7.37 -2.20 -4.09
N PRO A 29 6.10 -2.53 -4.30
CA PRO A 29 5.01 -1.63 -3.97
C PRO A 29 4.79 -1.54 -2.46
N GLY A 30 4.40 -0.34 -2.01
CA GLY A 30 3.87 -0.12 -0.67
C GLY A 30 2.44 -0.64 -0.51
N GLY A 31 1.64 0.00 0.32
CA GLY A 31 0.21 -0.27 0.42
C GLY A 31 -0.50 0.15 -0.88
N VAL A 32 -1.02 -0.83 -1.63
CA VAL A 32 -1.66 -0.55 -2.92
C VAL A 32 -3.09 -0.06 -2.72
N SER A 33 -3.42 1.09 -3.30
CA SER A 33 -4.77 1.64 -3.37
C SER A 33 -5.19 1.90 -4.83
N GLY A 34 -6.34 2.52 -5.04
CA GLY A 34 -6.85 2.79 -6.39
C GLY A 34 -7.97 1.83 -6.82
N PRO A 35 -8.62 2.09 -7.95
CA PRO A 35 -9.80 1.35 -8.37
C PRO A 35 -9.44 -0.09 -8.76
N PRO A 36 -10.02 -1.12 -8.09
CA PRO A 36 -9.84 -2.49 -8.51
C PRO A 36 -10.57 -2.74 -9.83
N LEU A 37 -10.00 -3.57 -10.71
CA LEU A 37 -10.67 -4.01 -11.94
C LEU A 37 -11.90 -4.89 -11.67
N ASN A 38 -11.89 -5.59 -10.53
CA ASN A 38 -13.01 -6.38 -10.05
C ASN A 38 -13.31 -5.96 -8.61
N ALA A 39 -14.52 -5.44 -8.37
CA ALA A 39 -14.97 -5.03 -7.04
C ALA A 39 -15.03 -6.19 -6.02
N GLN A 40 -15.05 -7.43 -6.48
CA GLN A 40 -14.97 -8.65 -5.67
C GLN A 40 -13.53 -9.13 -5.44
N ALA A 41 -12.53 -8.30 -5.81
CA ALA A 41 -11.13 -8.66 -5.62
C ALA A 41 -10.85 -8.97 -4.14
N ASP A 42 -10.39 -10.18 -3.88
CA ASP A 42 -10.04 -10.67 -2.54
C ASP A 42 -8.66 -10.10 -2.13
N SER A 43 -8.62 -8.79 -1.88
CA SER A 43 -7.43 -8.09 -1.43
C SER A 43 -7.68 -7.35 -0.11
N SER A 44 -6.67 -7.33 0.76
CA SER A 44 -6.77 -6.68 2.07
C SER A 44 -7.05 -5.17 1.97
N SER A 45 -6.53 -4.49 0.96
CA SER A 45 -6.77 -3.05 0.76
C SER A 45 -8.20 -2.77 0.29
N VAL A 46 -8.75 -3.63 -0.59
CA VAL A 46 -10.16 -3.55 -1.04
C VAL A 46 -11.10 -3.80 0.13
N ALA A 47 -10.86 -4.86 0.91
CA ALA A 47 -11.66 -5.18 2.09
C ALA A 47 -11.63 -4.04 3.11
N MET A 48 -10.45 -3.50 3.41
CA MET A 48 -10.29 -2.38 4.33
C MET A 48 -11.04 -1.12 3.86
N MET A 49 -10.91 -0.75 2.60
CA MET A 49 -11.63 0.39 2.03
C MET A 49 -13.15 0.18 2.10
N SER A 50 -13.62 -1.01 1.73
CA SER A 50 -15.04 -1.39 1.84
C SER A 50 -15.55 -1.26 3.28
N ASP A 51 -14.78 -1.75 4.26
CA ASP A 51 -15.16 -1.66 5.68
C ASP A 51 -15.19 -0.21 6.17
N MET A 52 -14.26 0.64 5.71
CA MET A 52 -14.26 2.07 6.04
C MET A 52 -15.50 2.76 5.49
N ILE A 53 -15.80 2.65 4.20
CA ILE A 53 -16.94 3.37 3.57
C ILE A 53 -18.29 2.87 4.04
N ASN A 54 -18.39 1.59 4.45
CA ASN A 54 -19.59 1.00 5.00
C ASN A 54 -19.77 1.23 6.52
N GLY A 55 -18.81 1.90 7.18
CA GLY A 55 -18.88 2.22 8.61
C GLY A 55 -18.62 1.04 9.54
N LYS A 56 -18.05 -0.06 9.03
CA LYS A 56 -17.68 -1.23 9.85
C LYS A 56 -16.44 -1.00 10.71
N MET A 57 -15.72 0.12 10.48
CA MET A 57 -14.58 0.54 11.28
C MET A 57 -14.95 1.75 12.16
N PRO A 58 -15.53 1.55 13.34
CA PRO A 58 -15.97 2.66 14.21
C PRO A 58 -14.82 3.48 14.77
N MET A 59 -13.63 2.89 14.83
CA MET A 59 -12.37 3.53 15.22
C MET A 59 -11.24 3.02 14.31
N LEU A 60 -10.28 3.89 14.01
CA LEU A 60 -9.15 3.60 13.14
C LEU A 60 -7.89 3.31 13.95
N PRO A 61 -7.10 2.31 13.58
CA PRO A 61 -5.81 2.08 14.22
C PRO A 61 -4.87 3.27 13.96
N ASP A 62 -3.98 3.56 14.91
CA ASP A 62 -2.92 4.56 14.73
C ASP A 62 -1.81 4.02 13.82
N LEU A 63 -2.14 3.91 12.56
CA LEU A 63 -1.28 3.39 11.49
C LEU A 63 -1.04 4.45 10.44
N ALA A 64 0.18 4.46 9.91
CA ALA A 64 0.56 5.21 8.73
C ALA A 64 1.28 4.26 7.78
N LEU A 65 0.92 4.30 6.50
CA LEU A 65 1.48 3.44 5.46
C LEU A 65 1.98 4.28 4.29
N ASN A 66 3.11 3.87 3.74
CA ASN A 66 3.57 4.36 2.44
C ASN A 66 2.74 3.66 1.36
N MET A 67 2.04 4.44 0.55
CA MET A 67 1.03 3.92 -0.37
C MET A 67 1.39 4.20 -1.82
N VAL A 68 0.75 3.48 -2.73
CA VAL A 68 0.88 3.67 -4.18
C VAL A 68 -0.44 3.36 -4.87
N ASP A 69 -0.72 4.06 -5.96
CA ASP A 69 -1.87 3.73 -6.81
C ASP A 69 -1.58 2.48 -7.65
N VAL A 70 -2.57 1.59 -7.78
CA VAL A 70 -2.44 0.35 -8.57
C VAL A 70 -2.08 0.62 -10.03
N ARG A 71 -2.55 1.74 -10.60
CA ARG A 71 -2.24 2.16 -11.97
C ARG A 71 -0.77 2.57 -12.10
N ASP A 72 -0.20 3.17 -11.06
CA ASP A 72 1.23 3.50 -11.01
C ASP A 72 2.08 2.23 -10.93
N VAL A 73 1.68 1.28 -10.10
CA VAL A 73 2.36 -0.03 -10.02
C VAL A 73 2.40 -0.69 -11.39
N ALA A 74 1.26 -0.71 -12.10
CA ALA A 74 1.20 -1.28 -13.44
C ALA A 74 2.11 -0.55 -14.43
N ARG A 75 2.07 0.81 -14.44
CA ARG A 75 2.95 1.62 -15.31
C ARG A 75 4.42 1.37 -15.02
N LEU A 76 4.81 1.34 -13.74
CA LEU A 76 6.21 1.09 -13.36
C LEU A 76 6.73 -0.26 -13.83
N HIS A 77 5.90 -1.31 -13.80
CA HIS A 77 6.29 -2.61 -14.36
C HIS A 77 6.53 -2.54 -15.87
N VAL A 78 5.65 -1.84 -16.61
CA VAL A 78 5.81 -1.69 -18.05
C VAL A 78 7.05 -0.82 -18.39
N THR A 79 7.23 0.32 -17.68
CA THR A 79 8.36 1.20 -17.90
C THR A 79 9.70 0.50 -17.60
N ALA A 80 9.75 -0.29 -16.54
CA ALA A 80 10.96 -1.02 -16.14
C ALA A 80 11.45 -2.02 -17.21
N LEU A 81 10.55 -2.53 -18.06
CA LEU A 81 10.95 -3.45 -19.15
C LEU A 81 11.81 -2.79 -20.23
N THR A 82 11.75 -1.47 -20.36
CA THR A 82 12.43 -0.74 -21.45
C THR A 82 13.36 0.36 -20.95
N ALA A 83 13.37 0.65 -19.65
CA ALA A 83 14.21 1.70 -19.08
C ALA A 83 15.69 1.28 -19.08
N PRO A 84 16.59 2.01 -19.76
CA PRO A 84 17.99 1.56 -19.99
C PRO A 84 18.81 1.33 -18.71
N ARG A 85 18.39 1.90 -17.57
CA ARG A 85 19.09 1.80 -16.28
C ARG A 85 18.31 0.97 -15.25
N ALA A 86 17.29 0.20 -15.68
CA ALA A 86 16.46 -0.57 -14.77
C ALA A 86 17.05 -1.95 -14.45
N GLU A 87 17.90 -2.48 -15.33
CA GLU A 87 18.57 -3.77 -15.12
C GLU A 87 19.34 -3.79 -13.79
N GLY A 88 19.22 -4.88 -13.05
CA GLY A 88 19.89 -5.06 -11.78
C GLY A 88 19.38 -4.16 -10.65
N GLN A 89 18.31 -3.38 -10.90
CA GLN A 89 17.82 -2.40 -9.94
C GLN A 89 16.60 -2.92 -9.16
N ARG A 90 16.42 -2.26 -8.01
CA ARG A 90 15.33 -2.50 -7.08
C ARG A 90 14.61 -1.19 -6.78
N PHE A 91 13.38 -1.05 -7.24
CA PHE A 91 12.60 0.17 -7.14
C PHE A 91 11.53 0.09 -6.05
N ILE A 92 11.42 1.13 -5.23
CA ILE A 92 10.36 1.28 -4.25
C ILE A 92 9.22 2.08 -4.90
N ALA A 93 8.07 1.44 -5.09
CA ALA A 93 6.87 2.08 -5.61
C ALA A 93 5.93 2.42 -4.45
N ALA A 94 6.16 3.57 -3.80
CA ALA A 94 5.36 4.04 -2.67
C ALA A 94 5.56 5.54 -2.48
N THR A 95 4.64 6.19 -1.74
CA THR A 95 4.87 7.57 -1.26
C THR A 95 6.11 7.60 -0.37
N SER A 96 6.94 8.64 -0.50
CA SER A 96 8.09 8.85 0.38
C SER A 96 7.63 8.96 1.84
N GLU A 97 6.64 9.82 2.09
CA GLU A 97 6.04 9.98 3.42
C GLU A 97 4.85 9.04 3.61
N PRO A 98 4.69 8.44 4.80
CA PRO A 98 3.56 7.58 5.11
C PRO A 98 2.27 8.38 5.31
N ILE A 99 1.15 7.80 4.90
CA ILE A 99 -0.19 8.38 5.00
C ILE A 99 -0.93 7.74 6.16
N GLU A 100 -1.42 8.57 7.07
CA GLU A 100 -2.21 8.09 8.22
C GLU A 100 -3.60 7.61 7.77
N PHE A 101 -4.12 6.58 8.40
CA PHE A 101 -5.48 6.09 8.18
C PHE A 101 -6.53 7.16 8.47
N THR A 102 -6.26 8.05 9.43
CA THR A 102 -7.12 9.20 9.73
C THR A 102 -7.15 10.23 8.60
N THR A 103 -6.05 10.41 7.87
CA THR A 103 -5.99 11.26 6.67
C THR A 103 -6.86 10.67 5.56
N THR A 104 -6.72 9.37 5.27
CA THR A 104 -7.56 8.65 4.31
C THR A 104 -9.05 8.77 4.68
N ALA A 105 -9.38 8.59 5.96
CA ALA A 105 -10.75 8.73 6.43
C ALA A 105 -11.29 10.17 6.31
N ALA A 106 -10.46 11.18 6.54
CA ALA A 106 -10.83 12.58 6.37
C ALA A 106 -11.18 12.91 4.91
N ILE A 107 -10.37 12.43 3.96
CA ILE A 107 -10.62 12.55 2.51
C ILE A 107 -12.00 11.96 2.18
N LEU A 108 -12.24 10.72 2.59
CA LEU A 108 -13.51 10.04 2.33
C LEU A 108 -14.71 10.77 2.95
N LYS A 109 -14.56 11.27 4.18
CA LYS A 109 -15.63 11.98 4.86
C LYS A 109 -15.99 13.31 4.19
N GLN A 110 -14.97 14.06 3.73
CA GLN A 110 -15.16 15.29 2.96
C GLN A 110 -15.84 15.01 1.61
N ALA A 111 -15.59 13.86 1.03
CA ALA A 111 -16.24 13.41 -0.21
C ALA A 111 -17.68 12.87 -0.03
N GLY A 112 -18.24 12.94 1.17
CA GLY A 112 -19.63 12.58 1.43
C GLY A 112 -19.87 11.17 1.96
N TYR A 113 -18.81 10.38 2.22
CA TYR A 113 -18.94 9.06 2.86
C TYR A 113 -19.24 9.22 4.36
N SER A 114 -20.48 9.55 4.70
CA SER A 114 -20.91 9.93 6.06
C SER A 114 -20.67 8.88 7.13
N LYS A 115 -20.66 7.58 6.76
CA LYS A 115 -20.43 6.45 7.68
C LYS A 115 -18.97 6.30 8.11
N VAL A 116 -18.03 6.95 7.41
CA VAL A 116 -16.60 6.87 7.73
C VAL A 116 -16.31 7.52 9.07
N SER A 117 -15.65 6.78 9.96
CA SER A 117 -15.17 7.30 11.23
C SER A 117 -13.76 7.90 11.09
N THR A 118 -13.51 9.03 11.73
CA THR A 118 -12.18 9.64 11.84
C THR A 118 -11.57 9.47 13.24
N ARG A 119 -12.22 8.68 14.12
CA ARG A 119 -11.78 8.49 15.50
C ARG A 119 -10.60 7.52 15.56
N LYS A 120 -9.51 7.92 16.21
CA LYS A 120 -8.39 7.00 16.50
C LYS A 120 -8.77 6.03 17.61
N ALA A 121 -8.42 4.75 17.42
CA ALA A 121 -8.54 3.73 18.44
C ALA A 121 -7.44 3.92 19.50
N PRO A 122 -7.74 3.92 20.79
CA PRO A 122 -6.72 3.85 21.81
C PRO A 122 -5.85 2.60 21.63
N THR A 123 -4.54 2.74 21.76
CA THR A 123 -3.58 1.62 21.58
C THR A 123 -3.89 0.43 22.50
N VAL A 124 -4.45 0.69 23.68
CA VAL A 124 -4.88 -0.37 24.62
C VAL A 124 -5.95 -1.26 24.00
N VAL A 125 -6.93 -0.69 23.28
CA VAL A 125 -7.99 -1.46 22.63
C VAL A 125 -7.38 -2.40 21.58
N LEU A 126 -6.46 -1.90 20.76
CA LEU A 126 -5.78 -2.71 19.74
C LEU A 126 -4.91 -3.82 20.38
N ARG A 127 -4.25 -3.53 21.51
CA ARG A 127 -3.52 -4.56 22.27
C ARG A 127 -4.43 -5.66 22.80
N LEU A 128 -5.59 -5.30 23.33
CA LEU A 128 -6.58 -6.29 23.79
C LEU A 128 -7.12 -7.12 22.61
N MET A 129 -7.47 -6.48 21.50
CA MET A 129 -7.93 -7.19 20.30
C MET A 129 -6.87 -8.16 19.75
N SER A 130 -5.59 -7.83 19.87
CA SER A 130 -4.48 -8.69 19.41
C SER A 130 -4.35 -10.01 20.16
N LEU A 131 -5.00 -10.15 21.32
CA LEU A 131 -5.07 -11.42 22.05
C LEU A 131 -6.02 -12.43 21.35
N PHE A 132 -6.99 -11.92 20.59
CA PHE A 132 -8.04 -12.70 19.95
C PHE A 132 -7.99 -12.69 18.42
N SER A 133 -7.28 -11.73 17.79
CA SER A 133 -7.17 -11.60 16.35
C SER A 133 -5.71 -11.64 15.90
N ARG A 134 -5.41 -12.52 14.93
CA ARG A 134 -4.09 -12.61 14.31
C ARG A 134 -3.77 -11.37 13.48
N GLU A 135 -4.78 -10.77 12.84
CA GLU A 135 -4.66 -9.53 12.07
C GLU A 135 -4.25 -8.37 12.99
N ALA A 136 -4.97 -8.17 14.10
CA ALA A 136 -4.64 -7.15 15.09
C ALA A 136 -3.24 -7.35 15.67
N LYS A 137 -2.82 -8.60 15.93
CA LYS A 137 -1.47 -8.93 16.38
C LYS A 137 -0.41 -8.56 15.33
N GLY A 138 -0.70 -8.74 14.05
CA GLY A 138 0.19 -8.37 12.94
C GLY A 138 0.42 -6.85 12.82
N LEU A 139 -0.56 -6.05 13.24
CA LEU A 139 -0.49 -4.58 13.17
C LEU A 139 0.28 -3.95 14.34
N LEU A 140 0.38 -4.61 15.49
CA LEU A 140 1.03 -4.06 16.69
C LEU A 140 2.44 -3.49 16.45
N PRO A 141 3.33 -4.15 15.68
CA PRO A 141 4.68 -3.62 15.44
C PRO A 141 4.70 -2.34 14.60
N MET A 142 3.61 -2.02 13.91
CA MET A 142 3.48 -0.88 12.99
C MET A 142 2.80 0.33 13.66
N LEU A 143 2.12 0.14 14.81
CA LEU A 143 1.39 1.20 15.50
C LEU A 143 2.32 2.36 15.87
N GLY A 144 1.89 3.58 15.56
CA GLY A 144 2.60 4.82 15.86
C GLY A 144 3.94 4.99 15.12
N LYS A 145 4.29 4.08 14.21
CA LYS A 145 5.51 4.21 13.40
C LYS A 145 5.22 4.95 12.11
N LYS A 146 6.14 5.85 11.76
CA LYS A 146 6.17 6.54 10.46
C LYS A 146 7.52 6.24 9.83
N ILE A 147 7.51 5.70 8.64
CA ILE A 147 8.72 5.32 7.90
C ILE A 147 8.80 6.19 6.66
N THR A 148 9.84 7.00 6.55
CA THR A 148 10.16 7.73 5.32
C THR A 148 10.96 6.80 4.41
N LEU A 149 10.56 6.72 3.14
CA LEU A 149 11.20 5.90 2.12
C LEU A 149 11.95 6.79 1.12
N ASP A 150 13.13 6.36 0.73
CA ASP A 150 13.82 6.96 -0.40
C ASP A 150 13.30 6.32 -1.71
N THR A 151 12.59 7.13 -2.48
CA THR A 151 12.02 6.76 -3.78
C THR A 151 12.68 7.48 -4.95
N THR A 152 13.82 8.11 -4.70
CA THR A 152 14.55 8.93 -5.69
C THR A 152 14.88 8.13 -6.95
N SER A 153 15.44 6.92 -6.80
CA SER A 153 15.78 6.07 -7.95
C SER A 153 14.56 5.69 -8.79
N THR A 154 13.40 5.47 -8.16
CA THR A 154 12.15 5.17 -8.88
C THR A 154 11.72 6.38 -9.71
N SER A 155 11.76 7.57 -9.14
CA SER A 155 11.36 8.81 -9.83
C SER A 155 12.33 9.18 -10.94
N GLU A 156 13.65 9.02 -10.75
CA GLU A 156 14.66 9.43 -11.71
C GLU A 156 14.87 8.43 -12.86
N ILE A 157 14.85 7.12 -12.57
CA ILE A 157 15.15 6.09 -13.57
C ILE A 157 13.89 5.69 -14.34
N LEU A 158 12.76 5.58 -13.64
CA LEU A 158 11.50 5.19 -14.25
C LEU A 158 10.60 6.40 -14.56
N GLU A 159 11.11 7.63 -14.41
CA GLU A 159 10.39 8.89 -14.68
C GLU A 159 9.01 8.91 -13.99
N TRP A 160 8.94 8.33 -12.77
CA TRP A 160 7.68 8.16 -12.08
C TRP A 160 7.19 9.44 -11.42
N GLN A 161 5.97 9.80 -11.76
CA GLN A 161 5.20 10.83 -11.07
C GLN A 161 4.00 10.17 -10.39
N PRO A 162 3.97 10.12 -9.05
CA PRO A 162 2.94 9.42 -8.32
C PRO A 162 1.56 10.05 -8.52
N THR A 163 0.56 9.21 -8.73
CA THR A 163 -0.85 9.62 -8.63
C THR A 163 -1.12 10.11 -7.21
N SER A 164 -1.81 11.24 -7.07
CA SER A 164 -2.12 11.77 -5.74
C SER A 164 -2.94 10.77 -4.94
N MET A 165 -2.64 10.65 -3.65
CA MET A 165 -3.36 9.69 -2.78
C MET A 165 -4.82 10.08 -2.60
N GLU A 166 -5.15 11.36 -2.68
CA GLU A 166 -6.53 11.81 -2.68
C GLU A 166 -7.30 11.22 -3.86
N ALA A 167 -6.77 11.37 -5.09
CA ALA A 167 -7.38 10.80 -6.29
C ALA A 167 -7.47 9.27 -6.20
N SER A 168 -6.40 8.60 -5.76
CA SER A 168 -6.34 7.15 -5.62
C SER A 168 -7.40 6.60 -4.65
N VAL A 169 -7.52 7.23 -3.48
CA VAL A 169 -8.51 6.87 -2.44
C VAL A 169 -9.94 7.11 -2.94
N MET A 170 -10.18 8.25 -3.59
CA MET A 170 -11.48 8.61 -4.12
C MET A 170 -11.94 7.67 -5.23
N ASP A 171 -11.06 7.37 -6.19
CA ASP A 171 -11.35 6.44 -7.28
C ASP A 171 -11.65 5.03 -6.76
N MET A 172 -10.88 4.58 -5.76
CA MET A 172 -11.10 3.30 -5.11
C MET A 172 -12.46 3.25 -4.43
N ALA A 173 -12.80 4.25 -3.61
CA ALA A 173 -14.08 4.33 -2.92
C ALA A 173 -15.26 4.38 -3.89
N ALA A 174 -15.16 5.17 -4.96
CA ALA A 174 -16.19 5.28 -5.99
C ALA A 174 -16.42 3.95 -6.72
N SER A 175 -15.36 3.17 -6.97
CA SER A 175 -15.47 1.86 -7.62
C SER A 175 -16.16 0.80 -6.75
N LEU A 176 -16.08 0.94 -5.41
CA LEU A 176 -16.67 0.01 -4.44
C LEU A 176 -18.09 0.42 -4.00
N SER A 177 -18.57 1.58 -4.42
CA SER A 177 -19.88 2.14 -4.03
C SER A 177 -20.97 1.88 -5.07
N LYS A 178 -20.64 1.16 -6.15
CA LYS A 178 -21.55 0.80 -7.25
C LYS A 178 -22.31 -0.52 -6.93
#